data_69bbbbccd5e428f1f123acc7713649bd
#
_entry.id   69bbbbccd5e428f1f123acc7713649bd
#
_cell.length_a   1.000
_cell.length_b   1.000
_cell.length_c   1.000
_cell.angle_alpha   90.00
_cell.angle_beta   90.00
_cell.angle_gamma   90.00
#
_symmetry.space_group_name_H-M   'P 1'
#
loop_
_entity.id
_entity.type
_entity.pdbx_description
1 polymer ?
#
loop_
_entity_poly.entity_id
_entity_poly.type
_entity_poly.pdbx_seq_one_letter_code
_entity_poly.pdbx_strand_id
1 'polypeptide(L)'
;MTDQAPEIIPPNADGAAEAGPDEETTTISDPAKLIRLGTMLQTLMAEVREADTDEESRRLIARIHQETMEELATVLSSDLMDELTEFTDCCDSDGVPTEAEIRVAQAQLVGWLQGLLQGLQASMAQQQAAASMQFQQMQAARQQAAQKGAERRPGQGLPQQAGTYL
;
A
#
# COMPACT_ATOMS: atom_id res chain seq x y z
N MET A 1 4.24 21.68 62.71
CA MET A 1 2.85 21.36 62.34
C MET A 1 2.52 22.26 61.16
N THR A 2 2.86 21.81 59.95
CA THR A 2 2.49 22.47 58.70
C THR A 2 1.80 21.43 57.86
N ASP A 3 0.50 21.62 57.82
CA ASP A 3 -0.45 20.82 57.04
C ASP A 3 -0.28 21.22 55.57
N GLN A 4 0.24 20.29 54.78
CA GLN A 4 0.43 20.48 53.33
C GLN A 4 -0.53 19.53 52.63
N ALA A 5 -1.67 20.10 52.23
CA ALA A 5 -2.65 19.41 51.42
C ALA A 5 -2.03 18.95 50.06
N PRO A 6 -2.38 17.82 49.52
CA PRO A 6 -1.88 17.37 48.23
C PRO A 6 -2.53 18.19 47.12
N GLU A 7 -1.66 18.85 46.36
CA GLU A 7 -2.00 19.57 45.12
C GLU A 7 -2.41 18.56 44.02
N ILE A 8 -3.70 18.58 43.68
CA ILE A 8 -4.24 17.80 42.58
C ILE A 8 -3.85 18.48 41.29
N ILE A 9 -2.85 17.95 40.60
CA ILE A 9 -2.48 18.33 39.24
C ILE A 9 -3.58 17.86 38.31
N PRO A 10 -4.27 18.75 37.54
CA PRO A 10 -5.21 18.29 36.53
C PRO A 10 -4.46 17.58 35.42
N PRO A 11 -5.00 16.50 34.81
CA PRO A 11 -4.38 15.85 33.68
C PRO A 11 -4.30 16.86 32.52
N ASN A 12 -3.08 17.06 32.07
CA ASN A 12 -2.73 17.91 30.94
C ASN A 12 -3.48 17.40 29.69
N ALA A 13 -4.48 18.18 29.28
CA ALA A 13 -5.25 17.95 28.05
C ALA A 13 -4.52 18.59 26.84
N ASP A 14 -3.21 18.32 26.71
CA ASP A 14 -2.42 18.75 25.56
C ASP A 14 -1.52 17.58 25.14
N GLY A 15 -2.15 16.64 24.50
CA GLY A 15 -1.52 15.45 23.92
C GLY A 15 -2.43 14.79 22.90
N ALA A 16 -3.37 15.53 22.31
CA ALA A 16 -3.84 15.18 20.99
C ALA A 16 -2.67 15.44 20.04
N ALA A 17 -1.74 14.47 19.99
CA ALA A 17 -0.95 14.29 18.80
C ALA A 17 -1.96 14.12 17.69
N GLU A 18 -2.19 15.19 16.92
CA GLU A 18 -2.66 15.09 15.57
C GLU A 18 -1.69 14.10 14.89
N ALA A 19 -2.09 12.82 14.86
CA ALA A 19 -1.65 11.95 13.81
C ALA A 19 -2.11 12.68 12.55
N GLY A 20 -1.20 13.46 11.98
CA GLY A 20 -1.32 13.94 10.62
C GLY A 20 -1.68 12.74 9.76
N PRO A 21 -2.38 12.91 8.64
CA PRO A 21 -2.62 11.82 7.72
C PRO A 21 -1.25 11.16 7.54
N ASP A 22 -1.18 9.86 7.87
CA ASP A 22 -0.02 9.05 7.60
C ASP A 22 0.38 9.44 6.18
N GLU A 23 1.50 10.14 6.06
CA GLU A 23 2.22 10.18 4.82
C GLU A 23 2.54 8.70 4.56
N GLU A 24 1.60 8.00 3.93
CA GLU A 24 1.93 6.84 3.13
C GLU A 24 2.94 7.40 2.14
N THR A 25 4.20 7.35 2.56
CA THR A 25 5.32 7.59 1.67
C THR A 25 5.05 6.69 0.50
N THR A 26 4.60 7.27 -0.59
CA THR A 26 4.23 6.53 -1.81
C THR A 26 5.52 5.87 -2.26
N THR A 27 5.71 4.65 -1.80
CA THR A 27 6.92 3.86 -2.06
C THR A 27 7.09 3.62 -3.56
N ILE A 28 6.00 3.81 -4.31
CA ILE A 28 5.91 3.68 -5.77
C ILE A 28 5.14 4.88 -6.32
N SER A 29 5.80 5.72 -7.11
CA SER A 29 5.20 6.93 -7.69
C SER A 29 4.32 6.65 -8.93
N ASP A 30 4.65 5.64 -9.73
CA ASP A 30 3.88 5.21 -10.93
C ASP A 30 3.74 3.67 -10.97
N PRO A 31 2.71 3.12 -10.31
CA PRO A 31 2.46 1.67 -10.34
C PRO A 31 2.20 1.12 -11.75
N ALA A 32 1.61 1.92 -12.65
CA ALA A 32 1.34 1.47 -14.01
C ALA A 32 2.63 1.33 -14.82
N LYS A 33 3.59 2.23 -14.64
CA LYS A 33 4.93 2.13 -15.25
C LYS A 33 5.66 0.90 -14.72
N LEU A 34 5.59 0.64 -13.42
CA LEU A 34 6.20 -0.53 -12.79
C LEU A 34 5.64 -1.84 -13.38
N ILE A 35 4.34 -1.94 -13.57
CA ILE A 35 3.70 -3.11 -14.19
C ILE A 35 4.19 -3.30 -15.62
N ARG A 36 4.27 -2.22 -16.42
CA ARG A 36 4.77 -2.31 -17.80
C ARG A 36 6.22 -2.78 -17.86
N LEU A 37 7.10 -2.22 -17.02
CA LEU A 37 8.50 -2.63 -16.92
C LEU A 37 8.63 -4.10 -16.52
N GLY A 38 7.89 -4.55 -15.50
CA GLY A 38 7.88 -5.95 -15.07
C GLY A 38 7.43 -6.90 -16.17
N THR A 39 6.39 -6.55 -16.92
CA THR A 39 5.91 -7.38 -18.05
C THR A 39 6.95 -7.44 -19.18
N MET A 40 7.56 -6.30 -19.52
CA MET A 40 8.60 -6.23 -20.55
C MET A 40 9.82 -7.10 -20.19
N LEU A 41 10.26 -7.03 -18.93
CA LEU A 41 11.37 -7.86 -18.43
C LEU A 41 11.06 -9.36 -18.48
N GLN A 42 9.83 -9.75 -18.11
CA GLN A 42 9.41 -11.16 -18.20
C GLN A 42 9.47 -11.68 -19.65
N THR A 43 8.99 -10.88 -20.61
CA THR A 43 9.06 -11.22 -22.03
C THR A 43 10.51 -11.32 -22.48
N LEU A 44 11.35 -10.35 -22.13
CA LEU A 44 12.78 -10.38 -22.48
C LEU A 44 13.47 -11.63 -21.92
N MET A 45 13.16 -12.01 -20.68
CA MET A 45 13.73 -13.23 -20.07
C MET A 45 13.30 -14.50 -20.78
N ALA A 46 12.07 -14.56 -21.26
CA ALA A 46 11.61 -15.73 -22.05
C ALA A 46 12.43 -15.86 -23.35
N GLU A 47 12.62 -14.75 -24.08
CA GLU A 47 13.40 -14.71 -25.30
C GLU A 47 14.89 -15.08 -25.06
N VAL A 48 15.50 -14.54 -24.01
CA VAL A 48 16.92 -14.82 -23.67
C VAL A 48 17.16 -16.29 -23.30
N ARG A 49 16.15 -16.98 -22.74
CA ARG A 49 16.27 -18.41 -22.40
C ARG A 49 16.34 -19.32 -23.63
N GLU A 50 15.74 -18.89 -24.73
CA GLU A 50 15.65 -19.68 -25.98
C GLU A 50 16.74 -19.31 -26.98
N ALA A 51 17.40 -18.15 -26.80
CA ALA A 51 18.42 -17.67 -27.71
C ALA A 51 19.84 -18.14 -27.29
N ASP A 52 20.66 -18.53 -28.26
CA ASP A 52 22.10 -18.64 -28.08
C ASP A 52 22.68 -17.23 -27.96
N THR A 53 23.18 -16.87 -26.79
CA THR A 53 23.71 -15.54 -26.53
C THR A 53 25.21 -15.45 -26.82
N ASP A 54 25.55 -14.83 -27.95
CA ASP A 54 26.93 -14.44 -28.24
C ASP A 54 27.36 -13.24 -27.35
N GLU A 55 28.62 -12.83 -27.47
CA GLU A 55 29.18 -11.77 -26.64
C GLU A 55 28.48 -10.40 -26.91
N GLU A 56 28.06 -10.12 -28.14
CA GLU A 56 27.37 -8.90 -28.49
C GLU A 56 25.96 -8.86 -27.86
N SER A 57 25.24 -9.97 -27.93
CA SER A 57 23.94 -10.13 -27.28
C SER A 57 24.03 -9.97 -25.78
N ARG A 58 25.06 -10.54 -25.13
CA ARG A 58 25.27 -10.38 -23.69
C ARG A 58 25.52 -8.90 -23.30
N ARG A 59 26.32 -8.18 -24.08
CA ARG A 59 26.52 -6.74 -23.84
C ARG A 59 25.23 -5.95 -24.01
N LEU A 60 24.41 -6.29 -24.99
CA LEU A 60 23.11 -5.64 -25.20
C LEU A 60 22.17 -5.89 -24.01
N ILE A 61 22.07 -7.13 -23.55
CA ILE A 61 21.22 -7.51 -22.41
C ILE A 61 21.69 -6.80 -21.12
N ALA A 62 23.00 -6.73 -20.88
CA ALA A 62 23.56 -5.99 -19.74
C ALA A 62 23.21 -4.49 -19.79
N ARG A 63 23.24 -3.88 -20.96
CA ARG A 63 22.80 -2.50 -21.15
C ARG A 63 21.31 -2.32 -20.88
N ILE A 64 20.46 -3.21 -21.39
CA ILE A 64 19.01 -3.19 -21.12
C ILE A 64 18.75 -3.32 -19.62
N HIS A 65 19.51 -4.19 -18.92
CA HIS A 65 19.41 -4.32 -17.47
C HIS A 65 19.72 -2.99 -16.77
N GLN A 66 20.83 -2.35 -17.13
CA GLN A 66 21.21 -1.04 -16.57
C GLN A 66 20.15 0.04 -16.83
N GLU A 67 19.69 0.16 -18.07
CA GLU A 67 18.63 1.11 -18.43
C GLU A 67 17.34 0.84 -17.66
N THR A 68 17.03 -0.43 -17.40
CA THR A 68 15.87 -0.81 -16.58
C THR A 68 16.02 -0.38 -15.12
N MET A 69 17.21 -0.54 -14.53
CA MET A 69 17.48 -0.07 -13.17
C MET A 69 17.32 1.45 -13.07
N GLU A 70 17.81 2.20 -14.07
CA GLU A 70 17.64 3.65 -14.13
C GLU A 70 16.16 4.06 -14.24
N GLU A 71 15.38 3.35 -15.04
CA GLU A 71 13.94 3.58 -15.15
C GLU A 71 13.18 3.23 -13.87
N LEU A 72 13.57 2.17 -13.17
CA LEU A 72 13.00 1.81 -11.87
C LEU A 72 13.29 2.88 -10.81
N ALA A 73 14.48 3.46 -10.80
CA ALA A 73 14.85 4.56 -9.90
C ALA A 73 13.96 5.80 -10.06
N THR A 74 13.28 5.98 -11.19
CA THR A 74 12.34 7.09 -11.40
C THR A 74 10.97 6.86 -10.76
N VAL A 75 10.63 5.62 -10.41
CA VAL A 75 9.28 5.26 -9.92
C VAL A 75 9.29 4.64 -8.52
N LEU A 76 10.42 4.13 -8.06
CA LEU A 76 10.60 3.55 -6.73
C LEU A 76 11.19 4.59 -5.76
N SER A 77 10.90 4.46 -4.47
CA SER A 77 11.58 5.22 -3.43
C SER A 77 13.04 4.80 -3.31
N SER A 78 13.86 5.66 -2.68
CA SER A 78 15.27 5.34 -2.39
C SER A 78 15.41 4.03 -1.62
N ASP A 79 14.57 3.81 -0.62
CA ASP A 79 14.61 2.61 0.23
C ASP A 79 14.37 1.32 -0.57
N LEU A 80 13.42 1.34 -1.52
CA LEU A 80 13.18 0.21 -2.42
C LEU A 80 14.29 0.02 -3.45
N MET A 81 14.92 1.10 -3.89
CA MET A 81 16.07 1.00 -4.79
C MET A 81 17.29 0.44 -4.07
N ASP A 82 17.53 0.82 -2.82
CA ASP A 82 18.60 0.27 -1.99
C ASP A 82 18.39 -1.22 -1.76
N GLU A 83 17.16 -1.64 -1.39
CA GLU A 83 16.80 -3.06 -1.27
C GLU A 83 17.05 -3.82 -2.58
N LEU A 84 16.58 -3.30 -3.72
CA LEU A 84 16.78 -3.93 -5.03
C LEU A 84 18.26 -4.07 -5.37
N THR A 85 19.06 -3.06 -5.10
CA THR A 85 20.50 -3.05 -5.39
C THR A 85 21.24 -4.12 -4.60
N GLU A 86 20.90 -4.33 -3.32
CA GLU A 86 21.49 -5.41 -2.52
C GLU A 86 21.27 -6.79 -3.14
N PHE A 87 20.13 -7.02 -3.79
CA PHE A 87 19.83 -8.29 -4.45
C PHE A 87 20.45 -8.44 -5.84
N THR A 88 20.75 -7.33 -6.52
CA THR A 88 21.21 -7.35 -7.92
C THR A 88 22.70 -7.11 -8.07
N ASP A 89 23.42 -6.85 -7.00
CA ASP A 89 24.85 -6.47 -6.97
C ASP A 89 25.81 -7.64 -7.30
N CYS A 90 25.36 -8.62 -8.05
CA CYS A 90 26.12 -9.81 -8.35
C CYS A 90 27.00 -9.72 -9.61
N CYS A 91 27.06 -8.55 -10.29
CA CYS A 91 27.73 -8.42 -11.61
C CYS A 91 28.90 -7.43 -11.59
N ASP A 92 29.69 -7.41 -10.53
CA ASP A 92 30.91 -6.58 -10.38
C ASP A 92 32.13 -7.11 -11.16
N SER A 93 31.93 -7.86 -12.21
CA SER A 93 33.05 -8.29 -13.04
C SER A 93 33.45 -7.19 -14.03
N ASP A 94 34.72 -6.78 -14.01
CA ASP A 94 35.37 -5.85 -14.95
C ASP A 94 35.34 -6.34 -16.42
N GLY A 95 34.27 -6.97 -16.86
CA GLY A 95 34.18 -7.59 -18.18
C GLY A 95 32.76 -7.73 -18.70
N VAL A 96 32.63 -8.40 -19.85
CA VAL A 96 31.31 -8.79 -20.37
C VAL A 96 30.77 -9.91 -19.47
N PRO A 97 29.60 -9.75 -18.87
CA PRO A 97 29.04 -10.74 -17.97
C PRO A 97 28.80 -12.07 -18.73
N THR A 98 28.94 -13.15 -18.03
CA THR A 98 28.63 -14.50 -18.54
C THR A 98 27.12 -14.64 -18.71
N GLU A 99 26.71 -15.60 -19.52
CA GLU A 99 25.30 -15.94 -19.70
C GLU A 99 24.63 -16.32 -18.36
N ALA A 100 25.35 -17.05 -17.50
CA ALA A 100 24.86 -17.45 -16.19
C ALA A 100 24.63 -16.24 -15.26
N GLU A 101 25.55 -15.29 -15.23
CA GLU A 101 25.43 -14.07 -14.43
C GLU A 101 24.23 -13.23 -14.90
N ILE A 102 24.06 -13.04 -16.21
CA ILE A 102 22.90 -12.32 -16.77
C ILE A 102 21.60 -13.01 -16.37
N ARG A 103 21.50 -14.33 -16.49
CA ARG A 103 20.29 -15.07 -16.13
C ARG A 103 19.95 -14.95 -14.66
N VAL A 104 20.95 -14.99 -13.78
CA VAL A 104 20.75 -14.82 -12.33
C VAL A 104 20.28 -13.40 -12.03
N ALA A 105 20.97 -12.37 -12.52
CA ALA A 105 20.60 -10.97 -12.29
C ALA A 105 19.18 -10.65 -12.76
N GLN A 106 18.82 -11.12 -13.95
CA GLN A 106 17.46 -10.93 -14.47
C GLN A 106 16.41 -11.70 -13.67
N ALA A 107 16.70 -12.93 -13.24
CA ALA A 107 15.77 -13.72 -12.43
C ALA A 107 15.52 -13.07 -11.07
N GLN A 108 16.56 -12.52 -10.45
CA GLN A 108 16.45 -11.76 -9.20
C GLN A 108 15.60 -10.50 -9.38
N LEU A 109 15.89 -9.69 -10.39
CA LEU A 109 15.14 -8.48 -10.69
C LEU A 109 13.66 -8.78 -10.94
N VAL A 110 13.34 -9.76 -11.79
CA VAL A 110 11.95 -10.12 -12.09
C VAL A 110 11.26 -10.71 -10.86
N GLY A 111 11.93 -11.56 -10.09
CA GLY A 111 11.38 -12.15 -8.87
C GLY A 111 11.05 -11.07 -7.82
N TRP A 112 11.96 -10.11 -7.63
CA TRP A 112 11.75 -8.99 -6.71
C TRP A 112 10.56 -8.11 -7.17
N LEU A 113 10.50 -7.73 -8.45
CA LEU A 113 9.40 -6.95 -9.01
C LEU A 113 8.05 -7.68 -8.87
N GLN A 114 8.00 -8.98 -9.08
CA GLN A 114 6.80 -9.78 -8.89
C GLN A 114 6.35 -9.77 -7.43
N GLY A 115 7.28 -9.93 -6.49
CA GLY A 115 7.01 -9.85 -5.06
C GLY A 115 6.44 -8.50 -4.65
N LEU A 116 7.05 -7.41 -5.14
CA LEU A 116 6.60 -6.05 -4.89
C LEU A 116 5.18 -5.80 -5.41
N LEU A 117 4.88 -6.21 -6.65
CA LEU A 117 3.56 -6.07 -7.26
C LEU A 117 2.49 -6.91 -6.55
N GLN A 118 2.82 -8.12 -6.11
CA GLN A 118 1.91 -8.96 -5.31
C GLN A 118 1.64 -8.34 -3.95
N GLY A 119 2.65 -7.81 -3.28
CA GLY A 119 2.51 -7.09 -2.01
C GLY A 119 1.60 -5.87 -2.14
N LEU A 120 1.78 -5.08 -3.20
CA LEU A 120 0.93 -3.92 -3.50
C LEU A 120 -0.53 -4.34 -3.71
N GLN A 121 -0.79 -5.37 -4.51
CA GLN A 121 -2.14 -5.89 -4.76
C GLN A 121 -2.79 -6.40 -3.48
N ALA A 122 -2.06 -7.12 -2.63
CA ALA A 122 -2.55 -7.61 -1.34
C ALA A 122 -2.92 -6.46 -0.40
N SER A 123 -2.09 -5.42 -0.32
CA SER A 123 -2.34 -4.22 0.47
C SER A 123 -3.62 -3.50 0.02
N MET A 124 -3.79 -3.28 -1.28
CA MET A 124 -5.00 -2.66 -1.83
C MET A 124 -6.27 -3.48 -1.53
N ALA A 125 -6.20 -4.82 -1.65
CA ALA A 125 -7.33 -5.69 -1.33
C ALA A 125 -7.69 -5.63 0.16
N GLN A 126 -6.71 -5.55 1.04
CA GLN A 126 -6.91 -5.41 2.48
C GLN A 126 -7.57 -4.07 2.83
N GLN A 127 -7.13 -2.97 2.22
CA GLN A 127 -7.73 -1.66 2.41
C GLN A 127 -9.20 -1.64 1.96
N GLN A 128 -9.52 -2.23 0.79
CA GLN A 128 -10.89 -2.35 0.30
C GLN A 128 -11.78 -3.18 1.24
N ALA A 129 -11.26 -4.29 1.78
CA ALA A 129 -11.97 -5.12 2.73
C ALA A 129 -12.26 -4.35 4.04
N ALA A 130 -11.29 -3.63 4.57
CA ALA A 130 -11.47 -2.80 5.76
C ALA A 130 -12.54 -1.70 5.55
N ALA A 131 -12.50 -0.99 4.43
CA ALA A 131 -13.49 0.02 4.08
C ALA A 131 -14.91 -0.55 3.96
N SER A 132 -15.06 -1.73 3.37
CA SER A 132 -16.36 -2.41 3.24
C SER A 132 -16.93 -2.82 4.61
N MET A 133 -16.10 -3.30 5.52
CA MET A 133 -16.49 -3.64 6.89
C MET A 133 -16.96 -2.40 7.67
N GLN A 134 -16.24 -1.29 7.57
CA GLN A 134 -16.65 -0.03 8.20
C GLN A 134 -17.99 0.47 7.67
N PHE A 135 -18.21 0.37 6.37
CA PHE A 135 -19.48 0.75 5.77
C PHE A 135 -20.65 -0.11 6.27
N GLN A 136 -20.47 -1.42 6.37
CA GLN A 136 -21.46 -2.34 6.92
C GLN A 136 -21.79 -2.03 8.39
N GLN A 137 -20.77 -1.73 9.21
CA GLN A 137 -20.97 -1.35 10.61
C GLN A 137 -21.77 -0.05 10.73
N MET A 138 -21.48 0.95 9.91
CA MET A 138 -22.24 2.21 9.91
C MET A 138 -23.69 1.99 9.50
N GLN A 139 -23.97 1.13 8.50
CA GLN A 139 -25.34 0.78 8.10
C GLN A 139 -26.08 0.07 9.22
N ALA A 140 -25.46 -0.91 9.88
CA ALA A 140 -26.05 -1.62 11.01
C ALA A 140 -26.37 -0.68 12.18
N ALA A 141 -25.45 0.24 12.51
CA ALA A 141 -25.68 1.24 13.55
C ALA A 141 -26.85 2.19 13.22
N ARG A 142 -26.97 2.62 11.96
CA ARG A 142 -28.12 3.44 11.51
C ARG A 142 -29.45 2.69 11.63
N GLN A 143 -29.49 1.43 11.26
CA GLN A 143 -30.69 0.59 11.37
C GLN A 143 -31.10 0.42 12.85
N GLN A 144 -30.15 0.15 13.74
CA GLN A 144 -30.42 0.05 15.19
C GLN A 144 -30.91 1.37 15.79
N ALA A 145 -30.34 2.50 15.37
CA ALA A 145 -30.78 3.81 15.80
C ALA A 145 -32.22 4.13 15.35
N ALA A 146 -32.56 3.76 14.10
CA ALA A 146 -33.89 3.92 13.56
C ALA A 146 -34.95 3.06 14.31
N GLN A 147 -34.61 1.82 14.65
CA GLN A 147 -35.46 0.94 15.44
C GLN A 147 -35.72 1.50 16.85
N LYS A 148 -34.65 1.92 17.54
CA LYS A 148 -34.78 2.55 18.87
C LYS A 148 -35.56 3.87 18.85
N GLY A 149 -35.47 4.63 17.75
CA GLY A 149 -36.26 5.86 17.56
C GLY A 149 -37.75 5.57 17.33
N ALA A 150 -38.09 4.47 16.66
CA ALA A 150 -39.46 4.04 16.46
C ALA A 150 -40.12 3.53 17.74
N GLU A 151 -39.39 2.82 18.61
CA GLU A 151 -39.87 2.33 19.91
C GLU A 151 -40.09 3.46 20.95
N ARG A 152 -39.43 4.61 20.78
CA ARG A 152 -39.56 5.78 21.66
C ARG A 152 -40.67 6.72 21.31
N ARG A 153 -41.57 6.41 20.38
CA ARG A 153 -42.83 7.12 20.15
C ARG A 153 -43.97 6.40 20.89
N PRO A 154 -44.16 6.60 22.24
CA PRO A 154 -45.39 6.26 22.90
C PRO A 154 -46.40 7.24 22.40
N GLY A 155 -47.57 6.75 22.03
CA GLY A 155 -48.68 7.49 21.42
C GLY A 155 -48.97 8.82 22.09
N GLN A 156 -48.74 9.93 21.38
CA GLN A 156 -49.44 11.14 21.64
C GLN A 156 -50.88 10.94 21.23
N GLY A 157 -51.66 10.48 22.18
CA GLY A 157 -53.11 10.51 22.09
C GLY A 157 -53.55 11.96 21.89
N LEU A 158 -54.20 12.22 20.78
CA LEU A 158 -54.90 13.47 20.54
C LEU A 158 -55.94 13.67 21.65
N PRO A 159 -56.01 14.82 22.33
CA PRO A 159 -57.11 15.09 23.21
C PRO A 159 -58.38 15.27 22.36
N GLN A 160 -59.33 14.35 22.51
CA GLN A 160 -60.68 14.53 22.01
C GLN A 160 -61.34 15.66 22.80
N GLN A 161 -61.43 16.82 22.19
CA GLN A 161 -62.30 17.89 22.68
C GLN A 161 -63.76 17.44 22.43
N ALA A 162 -64.39 17.02 23.50
CA ALA A 162 -65.84 16.85 23.54
C ALA A 162 -66.48 18.26 23.47
N GLY A 163 -66.97 18.64 22.31
CA GLY A 163 -67.80 19.85 22.16
C GLY A 163 -69.22 19.55 22.66
N THR A 164 -69.57 20.10 23.79
CA THR A 164 -70.92 20.20 24.30
C THR A 164 -71.56 21.43 23.71
N TYR A 165 -72.55 21.27 22.83
CA TYR A 165 -73.48 22.31 22.43
C TYR A 165 -74.79 22.09 23.15
N LEU A 166 -75.22 23.09 23.89
CA LEU A 166 -76.57 23.43 24.22
C LEU A 166 -76.88 24.79 23.65
#